data_7b5d9575117321881eb3d33c7f78c1f5
#
_entry.id   7b5d9575117321881eb3d33c7f78c1f5
#
_cell.length_a   1.000
_cell.length_b   1.000
_cell.length_c   1.000
_cell.angle_alpha   90.00
_cell.angle_beta   90.00
_cell.angle_gamma   90.00
#
_symmetry.space_group_name_H-M   'P 1'
#
loop_
_entity.id
_entity.type
_entity.pdbx_description
1 polymer ?
#
loop_
_entity_poly.entity_id
_entity_poly.type
_entity_poly.pdbx_seq_one_letter_code
_entity_poly.pdbx_strand_id
1 'polypeptide(L)'
;VSSVKTDGGSKFEPEAGLPDTFADEVKGKELTYKVKSSSTYKMVYEIMDDKNEVCEAVITADNERKIMGILSISDWKVASVGAEAASGAVNVKITVPSIYKVTVNGIELGSDEQVGEPVDMEGMKYVAEYVEVPKTVTYEVKGLVSNPDIRVADASGNNIDVSSYTDYSNINVGYVTTQIPAELSDYVVTAAKAYSNFFSRDL
;
A
#
# COMPACT_ATOMS: atom_id res chain seq x y z
N VAL A 1 -26.88 0.58 -0.21
CA VAL A 1 -25.48 0.34 0.11
C VAL A 1 -24.55 0.83 -1.01
N SER A 2 -25.09 1.14 -2.19
CA SER A 2 -24.33 1.58 -3.37
C SER A 2 -23.81 3.04 -3.35
N SER A 3 -23.89 3.74 -2.23
CA SER A 3 -23.46 5.14 -2.12
C SER A 3 -22.50 5.42 -0.95
N VAL A 4 -21.82 4.39 -0.46
CA VAL A 4 -20.80 4.58 0.56
C VAL A 4 -19.58 5.20 -0.12
N LYS A 5 -19.40 6.50 0.01
CA LYS A 5 -18.12 7.14 -0.29
C LYS A 5 -17.21 6.90 0.92
N THR A 6 -16.18 6.13 0.73
CA THR A 6 -15.09 6.02 1.70
C THR A 6 -14.28 7.31 1.66
N ASP A 7 -14.64 8.25 2.52
CA ASP A 7 -13.83 9.43 2.76
C ASP A 7 -12.64 8.95 3.60
N GLY A 8 -11.46 8.84 2.99
CA GLY A 8 -10.24 8.36 3.63
C GLY A 8 -9.74 6.98 3.21
N GLY A 9 -10.45 6.27 2.33
CA GLY A 9 -9.94 5.03 1.74
C GLY A 9 -8.71 5.28 0.88
N SER A 10 -7.77 4.35 0.93
CA SER A 10 -6.59 4.41 0.06
C SER A 10 -7.03 4.44 -1.41
N LYS A 11 -6.43 5.29 -2.24
CA LYS A 11 -6.65 5.28 -3.71
C LYS A 11 -6.34 3.93 -4.36
N PHE A 12 -5.65 3.06 -3.63
CA PHE A 12 -5.29 1.71 -4.05
C PHE A 12 -6.34 0.65 -3.72
N GLU A 13 -7.42 1.02 -3.05
CA GLU A 13 -8.56 0.11 -2.85
C GLU A 13 -9.49 0.18 -4.06
N PRO A 14 -9.85 -0.97 -4.68
CA PRO A 14 -10.83 -0.97 -5.76
C PRO A 14 -12.19 -0.55 -5.20
N GLU A 15 -12.82 0.46 -5.82
CA GLU A 15 -14.16 0.95 -5.41
C GLU A 15 -15.21 -0.16 -5.32
N ALA A 16 -15.05 -1.21 -6.12
CA ALA A 16 -15.99 -2.33 -6.16
C ALA A 16 -15.83 -3.34 -5.00
N GLY A 17 -14.68 -3.39 -4.33
CA GLY A 17 -14.40 -4.37 -3.26
C GLY A 17 -14.75 -3.87 -1.86
N LEU A 18 -14.76 -2.57 -1.65
CA LEU A 18 -15.01 -1.97 -0.34
C LEU A 18 -16.40 -2.28 0.26
N PRO A 19 -17.51 -2.16 -0.49
CA PRO A 19 -18.82 -2.49 0.05
C PRO A 19 -18.97 -3.96 0.43
N ASP A 20 -18.40 -4.87 -0.34
CA ASP A 20 -18.51 -6.30 -0.11
C ASP A 20 -17.62 -6.74 1.06
N THR A 21 -16.38 -6.26 1.12
CA THR A 21 -15.45 -6.57 2.20
C THR A 21 -15.97 -6.05 3.54
N PHE A 22 -16.46 -4.82 3.57
CA PHE A 22 -17.06 -4.25 4.77
C PHE A 22 -18.36 -4.98 5.17
N ALA A 23 -19.19 -5.34 4.20
CA ALA A 23 -20.42 -6.09 4.46
C ALA A 23 -20.13 -7.48 5.03
N ASP A 24 -19.09 -8.15 4.55
CA ASP A 24 -18.67 -9.46 5.07
C ASP A 24 -18.06 -9.35 6.46
N GLU A 25 -17.30 -8.30 6.74
CA GLU A 25 -16.69 -8.07 8.05
C GLU A 25 -17.72 -7.80 9.16
N VAL A 26 -18.81 -7.13 8.84
CA VAL A 26 -19.89 -6.80 9.80
C VAL A 26 -21.02 -7.82 9.82
N LYS A 27 -21.02 -8.76 8.90
CA LYS A 27 -22.08 -9.76 8.75
C LYS A 27 -22.18 -10.67 9.98
N GLY A 28 -23.36 -10.66 10.58
CA GLY A 28 -23.66 -11.48 11.74
C GLY A 28 -23.09 -10.96 13.06
N LYS A 29 -22.49 -9.78 13.08
CA LYS A 29 -22.04 -9.09 14.29
C LYS A 29 -23.14 -8.19 14.84
N GLU A 30 -23.19 -8.09 16.16
CA GLU A 30 -24.09 -7.13 16.85
C GLU A 30 -23.37 -5.80 17.02
N LEU A 31 -23.61 -4.90 16.07
CA LEU A 31 -22.95 -3.60 16.08
C LEU A 31 -23.64 -2.64 17.05
N THR A 32 -22.83 -1.89 17.76
CA THR A 32 -23.24 -0.78 18.64
C THR A 32 -22.68 0.53 18.10
N TYR A 33 -23.12 1.65 18.65
CA TYR A 33 -22.58 2.95 18.27
C TYR A 33 -22.33 3.85 19.47
N LYS A 34 -21.38 4.75 19.31
CA LYS A 34 -21.12 5.85 20.23
C LYS A 34 -21.09 7.16 19.47
N VAL A 35 -21.53 8.24 20.13
CA VAL A 35 -21.39 9.58 19.55
C VAL A 35 -19.98 10.08 19.82
N LYS A 36 -19.19 10.25 18.78
CA LYS A 36 -17.83 10.81 18.85
C LYS A 36 -17.85 12.32 18.90
N SER A 37 -18.66 12.94 18.05
CA SER A 37 -18.89 14.38 18.08
C SER A 37 -20.31 14.73 17.61
N SER A 38 -20.83 15.84 18.14
CA SER A 38 -22.16 16.33 17.78
C SER A 38 -22.14 17.84 17.65
N SER A 39 -22.73 18.34 16.56
CA SER A 39 -22.99 19.75 16.31
C SER A 39 -24.38 19.92 15.73
N THR A 40 -24.80 21.17 15.51
CA THR A 40 -26.13 21.47 14.92
C THR A 40 -26.33 20.87 13.53
N TYR A 41 -25.25 20.67 12.76
CA TYR A 41 -25.33 20.25 11.36
C TYR A 41 -24.54 18.99 11.04
N LYS A 42 -23.80 18.44 12.01
CA LYS A 42 -22.93 17.27 11.80
C LYS A 42 -22.89 16.43 13.07
N MET A 43 -23.11 15.14 12.90
CA MET A 43 -22.87 14.11 13.94
C MET A 43 -21.88 13.09 13.40
N VAL A 44 -20.97 12.66 14.25
CA VAL A 44 -20.02 11.59 13.97
C VAL A 44 -20.28 10.48 14.98
N TYR A 45 -20.50 9.29 14.45
CA TYR A 45 -20.73 8.09 15.24
C TYR A 45 -19.55 7.13 15.01
N GLU A 46 -19.04 6.60 16.10
CA GLU A 46 -18.17 5.41 16.07
C GLU A 46 -19.08 4.17 16.07
N ILE A 47 -18.93 3.33 15.06
CA ILE A 47 -19.62 2.04 14.99
C ILE A 47 -18.68 0.99 15.57
N MET A 48 -19.17 0.25 16.54
CA MET A 48 -18.35 -0.66 17.37
C MET A 48 -18.84 -2.09 17.20
N ASP A 49 -17.87 -3.03 17.13
CA ASP A 49 -18.06 -4.45 17.37
C ASP A 49 -17.48 -4.76 18.75
N ASP A 50 -18.34 -4.91 19.73
CA ASP A 50 -18.00 -5.01 21.15
C ASP A 50 -17.16 -3.78 21.62
N LYS A 51 -15.85 -3.91 21.72
CA LYS A 51 -14.92 -2.84 22.13
C LYS A 51 -14.09 -2.25 20.99
N ASN A 52 -14.18 -2.84 19.80
CA ASN A 52 -13.38 -2.42 18.67
C ASN A 52 -14.18 -1.48 17.75
N GLU A 53 -13.58 -0.36 17.38
CA GLU A 53 -14.16 0.51 16.35
C GLU A 53 -14.07 -0.18 14.99
N VAL A 54 -15.21 -0.28 14.31
CA VAL A 54 -15.32 -0.88 12.98
C VAL A 54 -15.26 0.20 11.91
N CYS A 55 -15.96 1.30 12.13
CA CYS A 55 -15.95 2.44 11.21
C CYS A 55 -16.54 3.70 11.87
N GLU A 56 -16.34 4.85 11.24
CA GLU A 56 -17.05 6.08 11.55
C GLU A 56 -18.17 6.33 10.56
N ALA A 57 -19.32 6.74 11.07
CA ALA A 57 -20.43 7.23 10.27
C ALA A 57 -20.63 8.73 10.50
N VAL A 58 -20.51 9.50 9.44
CA VAL A 58 -20.75 10.94 9.47
C VAL A 58 -22.16 11.22 8.94
N ILE A 59 -22.96 11.86 9.75
CA ILE A 59 -24.31 12.29 9.40
C ILE A 59 -24.33 13.81 9.36
N THR A 60 -24.83 14.37 8.28
CA THR A 60 -24.99 15.83 8.11
C THR A 60 -26.46 16.20 7.97
N ALA A 61 -26.78 17.34 8.58
CA ALA A 61 -28.08 17.95 8.39
C ALA A 61 -28.11 18.71 7.06
N ASP A 62 -29.12 18.41 6.24
CA ASP A 62 -29.37 19.07 4.98
C ASP A 62 -30.77 19.68 5.03
N ASN A 63 -30.97 20.80 4.32
CA ASN A 63 -32.28 21.46 4.17
C ASN A 63 -33.00 21.79 5.49
N GLU A 64 -32.53 22.81 6.22
CA GLU A 64 -33.23 23.33 7.36
C GLU A 64 -34.61 23.90 6.91
N ARG A 65 -35.69 23.30 7.40
CA ARG A 65 -37.07 23.82 7.22
C ARG A 65 -37.57 24.40 8.52
N LYS A 66 -38.06 25.64 8.48
CA LYS A 66 -38.72 26.25 9.62
C LYS A 66 -40.20 25.99 9.58
N ILE A 67 -40.71 25.35 10.61
CA ILE A 67 -42.15 25.17 10.82
C ILE A 67 -42.61 26.24 11.79
N MET A 68 -43.65 27.02 11.38
CA MET A 68 -44.22 28.12 12.15
C MET A 68 -43.21 29.19 12.61
N GLY A 69 -42.05 29.30 11.93
CA GLY A 69 -41.00 30.29 12.26
C GLY A 69 -40.24 30.04 13.55
N ILE A 70 -40.56 29.01 14.30
CA ILE A 70 -39.99 28.73 15.63
C ILE A 70 -39.26 27.40 15.69
N LEU A 71 -39.74 26.38 14.99
CA LEU A 71 -39.18 25.03 15.00
C LEU A 71 -38.36 24.77 13.74
N SER A 72 -37.09 24.49 13.89
CA SER A 72 -36.24 24.08 12.78
C SER A 72 -36.19 22.55 12.71
N ILE A 73 -36.53 21.99 11.56
CA ILE A 73 -36.38 20.56 11.25
C ILE A 73 -35.39 20.45 10.12
N SER A 74 -34.38 19.61 10.32
CA SER A 74 -33.38 19.30 9.31
C SER A 74 -33.49 17.84 8.87
N ASP A 75 -33.32 17.60 7.59
CA ASP A 75 -33.27 16.28 7.03
C ASP A 75 -31.83 15.76 7.23
N TRP A 76 -31.68 14.72 8.01
CA TRP A 76 -30.36 14.10 8.28
C TRP A 76 -30.05 13.07 7.23
N LYS A 77 -28.84 13.15 6.66
CA LYS A 77 -28.34 12.20 5.67
C LYS A 77 -26.98 11.66 6.11
N VAL A 78 -26.74 10.40 5.82
CA VAL A 78 -25.40 9.83 5.93
C VAL A 78 -24.54 10.48 4.85
N ALA A 79 -23.56 11.26 5.26
CA ALA A 79 -22.65 11.96 4.36
C ALA A 79 -21.49 11.04 3.96
N SER A 80 -20.95 10.29 4.91
CA SER A 80 -19.90 9.30 4.67
C SER A 80 -19.97 8.20 5.71
N VAL A 81 -19.50 7.02 5.34
CA VAL A 81 -19.12 5.96 6.26
C VAL A 81 -17.67 5.66 5.93
N GLY A 82 -16.78 6.03 6.84
CA GLY A 82 -15.34 5.81 6.68
C GLY A 82 -14.93 4.69 7.62
N ALA A 83 -14.30 3.66 7.10
CA ALA A 83 -13.43 2.84 7.90
C ALA A 83 -12.13 3.63 8.07
N GLU A 84 -12.07 4.54 9.05
CA GLU A 84 -10.76 4.89 9.56
C GLU A 84 -10.22 3.63 10.19
N ALA A 85 -9.21 3.07 9.53
CA ALA A 85 -8.38 1.98 10.01
C ALA A 85 -9.00 1.24 11.21
N ALA A 86 -10.05 0.47 10.96
CA ALA A 86 -10.37 -0.62 11.86
C ALA A 86 -9.03 -1.25 12.26
N SER A 87 -8.87 -1.69 13.47
CA SER A 87 -7.67 -2.36 13.97
C SER A 87 -7.37 -3.57 13.07
N GLY A 88 -6.74 -3.33 11.94
CA GLY A 88 -6.58 -4.27 10.84
C GLY A 88 -6.26 -3.64 9.50
N ALA A 89 -6.16 -2.31 9.39
CA ALA A 89 -5.71 -1.69 8.15
C ALA A 89 -4.33 -2.22 7.77
N VAL A 90 -4.24 -2.79 6.58
CA VAL A 90 -2.98 -3.27 6.04
C VAL A 90 -2.19 -2.08 5.52
N ASN A 91 -0.98 -1.92 6.02
CA ASN A 91 -0.02 -0.96 5.49
C ASN A 91 1.04 -1.73 4.72
N VAL A 92 1.31 -1.27 3.50
CA VAL A 92 2.35 -1.85 2.65
C VAL A 92 3.56 -0.93 2.69
N LYS A 93 4.71 -1.51 3.01
CA LYS A 93 6.00 -0.85 2.84
C LYS A 93 6.89 -1.75 2.00
N ILE A 94 7.26 -1.27 0.83
CA ILE A 94 8.05 -2.05 -0.11
C ILE A 94 9.28 -1.27 -0.57
N THR A 95 10.42 -1.92 -0.47
CA THR A 95 11.72 -1.39 -0.87
C THR A 95 12.21 -2.15 -2.09
N VAL A 96 12.52 -1.44 -3.16
CA VAL A 96 12.92 -2.01 -4.46
C VAL A 96 14.01 -1.16 -5.12
N PRO A 97 14.77 -1.71 -6.08
CA PRO A 97 15.57 -0.90 -7.00
C PRO A 97 14.71 0.15 -7.74
N SER A 98 15.21 1.37 -7.90
CA SER A 98 14.48 2.50 -8.50
C SER A 98 14.05 2.28 -9.97
N ILE A 99 14.63 1.28 -10.62
CA ILE A 99 14.29 0.88 -12.00
C ILE A 99 13.16 -0.14 -12.08
N TYR A 100 12.67 -0.64 -10.92
CA TYR A 100 11.57 -1.58 -10.86
C TYR A 100 10.23 -0.85 -10.80
N LYS A 101 9.21 -1.48 -11.34
CA LYS A 101 7.84 -1.02 -11.26
C LYS A 101 7.09 -1.81 -10.19
N VAL A 102 6.37 -1.11 -9.34
CA VAL A 102 5.56 -1.71 -8.30
C VAL A 102 4.11 -1.30 -8.52
N THR A 103 3.20 -2.26 -8.47
CA THR A 103 1.77 -2.01 -8.47
C THR A 103 1.12 -2.61 -7.23
N VAL A 104 0.14 -1.89 -6.69
CA VAL A 104 -0.72 -2.35 -5.60
C VAL A 104 -2.15 -2.29 -6.10
N ASN A 105 -2.84 -3.42 -6.07
CA ASN A 105 -4.20 -3.57 -6.61
C ASN A 105 -4.34 -3.06 -8.06
N GLY A 106 -3.28 -3.25 -8.86
CA GLY A 106 -3.25 -2.84 -10.27
C GLY A 106 -2.90 -1.36 -10.51
N ILE A 107 -2.68 -0.56 -9.47
CA ILE A 107 -2.28 0.85 -9.55
C ILE A 107 -0.78 0.97 -9.32
N GLU A 108 -0.07 1.58 -10.28
CA GLU A 108 1.39 1.78 -10.19
C GLU A 108 1.73 2.82 -9.11
N LEU A 109 2.73 2.50 -8.28
CA LEU A 109 3.26 3.42 -7.26
C LEU A 109 4.16 4.46 -7.92
N GLY A 110 4.01 5.71 -7.51
CA GLY A 110 4.76 6.84 -8.02
C GLY A 110 5.54 7.58 -6.94
N SER A 111 5.97 8.78 -7.28
CA SER A 111 6.69 9.68 -6.34
C SER A 111 5.86 10.05 -5.10
N ASP A 112 4.55 10.04 -5.21
CA ASP A 112 3.65 10.42 -4.11
C ASP A 112 3.64 9.38 -2.97
N GLU A 113 3.91 8.11 -3.31
CA GLU A 113 4.01 7.01 -2.36
C GLU A 113 5.44 6.77 -1.89
N GLN A 114 6.43 7.44 -2.50
CA GLN A 114 7.82 7.29 -2.10
C GLN A 114 8.08 7.91 -0.74
N VAL A 115 8.74 7.17 0.14
CA VAL A 115 9.11 7.61 1.49
C VAL A 115 10.62 7.69 1.62
N GLY A 116 11.09 8.86 1.99
CA GLY A 116 12.52 9.14 2.14
C GLY A 116 13.23 9.35 0.80
N GLU A 117 14.51 9.62 0.89
CA GLU A 117 15.37 9.79 -0.28
C GLU A 117 15.86 8.44 -0.81
N PRO A 118 16.07 8.32 -2.14
CA PRO A 118 16.67 7.13 -2.72
C PRO A 118 18.06 6.84 -2.14
N VAL A 119 18.28 5.61 -1.72
CA VAL A 119 19.51 5.17 -1.06
C VAL A 119 20.39 4.40 -2.04
N ASP A 120 21.70 4.58 -1.97
CA ASP A 120 22.65 3.81 -2.77
C ASP A 120 22.59 2.33 -2.38
N MET A 121 22.65 1.44 -3.36
CA MET A 121 22.60 0.00 -3.11
C MET A 121 23.87 -0.47 -2.41
N GLU A 122 23.67 -1.17 -1.29
CA GLU A 122 24.75 -1.74 -0.52
C GLU A 122 25.58 -2.72 -1.40
N GLY A 123 26.88 -2.66 -1.27
CA GLY A 123 27.82 -3.51 -2.05
C GLY A 123 28.13 -3.02 -3.46
N MET A 124 27.38 -2.04 -4.00
CA MET A 124 27.61 -1.53 -5.35
C MET A 124 28.56 -0.32 -5.41
N LYS A 125 29.10 0.10 -4.27
CA LYS A 125 29.98 1.28 -4.16
C LYS A 125 31.17 1.27 -5.14
N TYR A 126 31.82 0.11 -5.32
CA TYR A 126 32.97 -0.01 -6.22
C TYR A 126 32.59 -0.10 -7.70
N VAL A 127 31.35 -0.47 -7.98
CA VAL A 127 30.82 -0.58 -9.35
C VAL A 127 30.33 0.78 -9.84
N ALA A 128 29.84 1.62 -8.93
CA ALA A 128 29.29 2.94 -9.21
C ALA A 128 30.31 3.92 -9.82
N GLU A 129 31.60 3.66 -9.71
CA GLU A 129 32.65 4.45 -10.38
C GLU A 129 32.71 4.20 -11.89
N TYR A 130 32.16 3.07 -12.36
CA TYR A 130 32.29 2.63 -13.75
C TYR A 130 30.95 2.58 -14.49
N VAL A 131 29.86 2.39 -13.77
CA VAL A 131 28.51 2.29 -14.34
C VAL A 131 27.50 3.00 -13.46
N GLU A 132 26.44 3.49 -14.06
CA GLU A 132 25.30 4.01 -13.32
C GLU A 132 24.56 2.86 -12.61
N VAL A 133 24.58 2.90 -11.28
CA VAL A 133 23.93 1.91 -10.44
C VAL A 133 22.57 2.44 -10.00
N PRO A 134 21.49 1.68 -10.16
CA PRO A 134 20.17 2.11 -9.68
C PRO A 134 20.20 2.23 -8.15
N LYS A 135 19.49 3.23 -7.65
CA LYS A 135 19.28 3.41 -6.21
C LYS A 135 18.16 2.52 -5.71
N THR A 136 18.09 2.36 -4.40
CA THR A 136 16.95 1.71 -3.74
C THR A 136 15.94 2.76 -3.32
N VAL A 137 14.68 2.55 -3.62
CA VAL A 137 13.55 3.40 -3.23
C VAL A 137 12.59 2.63 -2.35
N THR A 138 11.95 3.32 -1.42
CA THR A 138 10.94 2.75 -0.54
C THR A 138 9.61 3.43 -0.82
N TYR A 139 8.56 2.63 -1.01
CA TYR A 139 7.19 3.08 -1.15
C TYR A 139 6.37 2.69 0.08
N GLU A 140 5.38 3.51 0.43
CA GLU A 140 4.45 3.23 1.51
C GLU A 140 3.01 3.48 1.05
N VAL A 141 2.16 2.49 1.22
CA VAL A 141 0.72 2.59 1.00
C VAL A 141 0.01 2.28 2.31
N LYS A 142 -0.84 3.19 2.77
CA LYS A 142 -1.54 3.08 4.06
C LYS A 142 -3.03 2.91 3.87
N GLY A 143 -3.65 2.28 4.89
CA GLY A 143 -5.10 2.26 5.02
C GLY A 143 -5.81 1.33 4.04
N LEU A 144 -5.17 0.21 3.66
CA LEU A 144 -5.82 -0.83 2.88
C LEU A 144 -6.73 -1.67 3.80
N VAL A 145 -7.96 -1.92 3.34
CA VAL A 145 -8.95 -2.70 4.11
C VAL A 145 -8.75 -4.19 3.95
N SER A 146 -8.16 -4.62 2.84
CA SER A 146 -7.88 -6.02 2.53
C SER A 146 -6.42 -6.27 2.18
N ASN A 147 -6.03 -7.55 2.15
CA ASN A 147 -4.71 -7.93 1.68
C ASN A 147 -4.53 -7.52 0.21
N PRO A 148 -3.52 -6.70 -0.10
CA PRO A 148 -3.33 -6.18 -1.44
C PRO A 148 -2.75 -7.21 -2.41
N ASP A 149 -3.12 -7.10 -3.70
CA ASP A 149 -2.39 -7.73 -4.81
C ASP A 149 -1.17 -6.86 -5.14
N ILE A 150 0.01 -7.32 -4.73
CA ILE A 150 1.28 -6.61 -4.97
C ILE A 150 2.00 -7.29 -6.12
N ARG A 151 2.39 -6.51 -7.12
CA ARG A 151 3.20 -6.98 -8.24
C ARG A 151 4.42 -6.10 -8.40
N VAL A 152 5.54 -6.75 -8.64
CA VAL A 152 6.83 -6.10 -8.92
C VAL A 152 7.34 -6.60 -10.25
N ALA A 153 7.72 -5.68 -11.12
CA ALA A 153 8.35 -6.00 -12.39
C ALA A 153 9.76 -5.40 -12.45
N ASP A 154 10.70 -6.16 -13.00
CA ASP A 154 12.05 -5.68 -13.25
C ASP A 154 12.10 -4.65 -14.40
N ALA A 155 13.29 -4.11 -14.68
CA ALA A 155 13.49 -3.13 -15.76
C ALA A 155 13.14 -3.67 -17.15
N SER A 156 13.11 -4.98 -17.34
CA SER A 156 12.74 -5.65 -18.59
C SER A 156 11.24 -5.98 -18.64
N GLY A 157 10.50 -5.73 -17.55
CA GLY A 157 9.07 -6.02 -17.44
C GLY A 157 8.77 -7.45 -16.99
N ASN A 158 9.78 -8.22 -16.55
CA ASN A 158 9.53 -9.55 -16.01
C ASN A 158 8.99 -9.45 -14.59
N ASN A 159 7.98 -10.26 -14.31
CA ASN A 159 7.38 -10.30 -12.97
C ASN A 159 8.34 -10.96 -11.96
N ILE A 160 8.51 -10.32 -10.82
CA ILE A 160 9.29 -10.83 -9.69
C ILE A 160 8.30 -11.40 -8.68
N ASP A 161 8.52 -12.64 -8.27
CA ASP A 161 7.65 -13.31 -7.30
C ASP A 161 7.86 -12.72 -5.90
N VAL A 162 6.81 -12.10 -5.39
CA VAL A 162 6.75 -11.55 -4.03
C VAL A 162 5.75 -12.30 -3.14
N SER A 163 5.22 -13.43 -3.60
CA SER A 163 4.21 -14.23 -2.88
C SER A 163 4.69 -14.82 -1.55
N SER A 164 6.01 -14.92 -1.38
CA SER A 164 6.63 -15.41 -0.13
C SER A 164 6.60 -14.39 1.02
N TYR A 165 6.32 -13.11 0.72
CA TYR A 165 6.21 -12.09 1.75
C TYR A 165 4.83 -12.13 2.40
N THR A 166 4.78 -12.51 3.66
CA THR A 166 3.56 -12.53 4.48
C THR A 166 3.39 -11.27 5.32
N ASP A 167 4.49 -10.53 5.52
CA ASP A 167 4.50 -9.24 6.20
C ASP A 167 4.58 -8.11 5.19
N TYR A 168 3.44 -7.49 4.92
CA TYR A 168 3.34 -6.36 3.98
C TYR A 168 4.02 -5.09 4.50
N SER A 169 4.30 -5.00 5.79
CA SER A 169 4.94 -3.82 6.39
C SER A 169 6.45 -3.75 6.11
N ASN A 170 7.05 -4.82 5.57
CA ASN A 170 8.48 -4.88 5.31
C ASN A 170 8.85 -5.80 4.15
N ILE A 171 8.40 -5.46 2.95
CA ILE A 171 8.78 -6.16 1.73
C ILE A 171 10.09 -5.55 1.20
N ASN A 172 11.13 -6.37 1.05
CA ASN A 172 12.41 -5.94 0.52
C ASN A 172 12.79 -6.79 -0.69
N VAL A 173 12.66 -6.22 -1.89
CA VAL A 173 13.00 -6.87 -3.14
C VAL A 173 14.36 -6.38 -3.60
N GLY A 174 15.35 -7.25 -3.50
CA GLY A 174 16.70 -6.97 -3.97
C GLY A 174 16.80 -6.91 -5.49
N TYR A 175 17.94 -6.49 -5.98
CA TYR A 175 18.24 -6.55 -7.41
C TYR A 175 18.35 -8.01 -7.84
N VAL A 176 17.43 -8.43 -8.72
CA VAL A 176 17.46 -9.77 -9.29
C VAL A 176 18.03 -9.68 -10.70
N THR A 177 19.21 -10.23 -10.88
CA THR A 177 19.76 -10.47 -12.22
C THR A 177 19.07 -11.73 -12.76
N THR A 178 18.02 -11.55 -13.53
CA THR A 178 17.21 -12.67 -14.02
C THR A 178 17.91 -13.58 -14.99
N GLN A 179 18.94 -13.12 -15.70
CA GLN A 179 19.84 -13.98 -16.47
C GLN A 179 21.17 -13.25 -16.71
N ILE A 180 22.26 -13.83 -16.25
CA ILE A 180 23.56 -13.48 -16.80
C ILE A 180 23.59 -14.06 -18.22
N PRO A 181 23.75 -13.23 -19.28
CA PRO A 181 23.91 -13.77 -20.64
C PRO A 181 24.98 -14.87 -20.65
N ALA A 182 24.72 -15.97 -21.35
CA ALA A 182 25.66 -17.12 -21.39
C ALA A 182 27.07 -16.69 -21.77
N GLU A 183 27.18 -15.73 -22.70
CA GLU A 183 28.44 -15.11 -23.14
C GLU A 183 29.20 -14.44 -21.97
N LEU A 184 28.48 -13.74 -21.09
CA LEU A 184 29.08 -13.10 -19.92
C LEU A 184 29.46 -14.13 -18.85
N SER A 185 28.69 -15.19 -18.69
CA SER A 185 28.98 -16.32 -17.79
C SER A 185 30.29 -16.99 -18.20
N ASP A 186 30.49 -17.28 -19.49
CA ASP A 186 31.73 -17.89 -20.00
C ASP A 186 32.91 -16.97 -19.83
N TYR A 187 32.73 -15.67 -20.00
CA TYR A 187 33.77 -14.67 -19.76
C TYR A 187 34.19 -14.62 -18.31
N VAL A 188 33.24 -14.61 -17.36
CA VAL A 188 33.52 -14.62 -15.91
C VAL A 188 34.24 -15.90 -15.49
N VAL A 189 33.82 -17.07 -15.98
CA VAL A 189 34.48 -18.35 -15.71
C VAL A 189 35.89 -18.37 -16.25
N THR A 190 36.12 -17.83 -17.44
CA THR A 190 37.43 -17.75 -18.07
C THR A 190 38.37 -16.81 -17.28
N ALA A 191 37.89 -15.65 -16.87
CA ALA A 191 38.60 -14.70 -16.05
C ALA A 191 38.96 -15.29 -14.67
N ALA A 192 38.01 -15.98 -14.02
CA ALA A 192 38.23 -16.64 -12.74
C ALA A 192 39.31 -17.75 -12.84
N LYS A 193 39.31 -18.54 -13.92
CA LYS A 193 40.36 -19.56 -14.20
C LYS A 193 41.72 -18.91 -14.44
N ALA A 194 41.74 -17.83 -15.21
CA ALA A 194 43.01 -17.11 -15.47
C ALA A 194 43.60 -16.53 -14.18
N TYR A 195 42.73 -15.94 -13.32
CA TYR A 195 43.11 -15.43 -12.01
C TYR A 195 43.62 -16.53 -11.08
N SER A 196 42.93 -17.65 -10.97
CA SER A 196 43.37 -18.81 -10.18
C SER A 196 44.70 -19.38 -10.67
N ASN A 197 44.91 -19.47 -11.98
CA ASN A 197 46.14 -19.95 -12.58
C ASN A 197 47.34 -19.00 -12.33
N PHE A 198 47.04 -17.68 -12.24
CA PHE A 198 48.11 -16.71 -11.93
C PHE A 198 48.62 -16.93 -10.50
N PHE A 199 47.76 -17.10 -9.52
CA PHE A 199 48.14 -17.32 -8.13
C PHE A 199 48.72 -18.73 -7.85
N SER A 200 48.37 -19.73 -8.65
CA SER A 200 48.90 -21.09 -8.47
C SER A 200 50.29 -21.31 -9.10
N ARG A 201 50.81 -20.32 -9.84
CA ARG A 201 52.14 -20.39 -10.44
C ARG A 201 53.27 -19.93 -9.51
N ASP A 202 52.97 -19.26 -8.41
CA ASP A 202 53.92 -18.73 -7.45
C ASP A 202 54.05 -19.63 -6.20
N LEU A 203 53.55 -20.86 -6.26
CA LEU A 203 53.72 -21.92 -5.27
C LEU A 203 54.45 -23.12 -5.89
#